data_81958a47134e23cba6b10ce8e5b8d980
#
_entry.id   81958a47134e23cba6b10ce8e5b8d980
#
_cell.length_a   1.000
_cell.length_b   1.000
_cell.length_c   1.000
_cell.angle_alpha   90.00
_cell.angle_beta   90.00
_cell.angle_gamma   90.00
#
_symmetry.space_group_name_H-M   'P 1'
#
loop_
_entity.id
_entity.type
_entity.pdbx_description
1 polymer ?
#
loop_
_entity_poly.entity_id
_entity_poly.type
_entity_poly.pdbx_seq_one_letter_code
_entity_poly.pdbx_strand_id
1 'polypeptide(L)'
;SNWNALLDLAKNNKVLWPLKPVHAISSFYSIYNNITTELIPDQKKFVDKNFGVETLTMMKAVSRELIIDCLTMDPIQTAEFMTETNDFFYCPYIYGFSNYSRKNFRKYTLKYIDVINLSGKGPAGTHLGGTGIAVSNVSKNKDLAIEYAFWIASAECQKSLFYESGGQPGNSVAWEDDKINKETNNFFRDTRKTLDLAWVRPRHNGYMKFQDE
;
A
#
# COMPACT_ATOMS: atom_id res chain seq x y z
N SER A 1 -3.57 14.52 9.95
CA SER A 1 -3.59 13.41 10.95
C SER A 1 -2.21 13.25 11.55
N ASN A 2 -2.13 13.01 12.82
CA ASN A 2 -0.88 12.71 13.52
C ASN A 2 -0.99 11.35 14.22
N TRP A 3 0.14 10.81 14.69
CA TRP A 3 0.17 9.49 15.33
C TRP A 3 -0.67 9.41 16.62
N ASN A 4 -0.78 10.51 17.38
CA ASN A 4 -1.59 10.55 18.58
C ASN A 4 -3.08 10.40 18.27
N ALA A 5 -3.56 11.07 17.21
CA ALA A 5 -4.94 10.90 16.76
C ALA A 5 -5.23 9.46 16.29
N LEU A 6 -4.28 8.79 15.65
CA LEU A 6 -4.40 7.36 15.33
C LEU A 6 -4.53 6.51 16.61
N LEU A 7 -3.69 6.75 17.61
CA LEU A 7 -3.75 6.02 18.89
C LEU A 7 -5.08 6.24 19.60
N ASP A 8 -5.61 7.46 19.58
CA ASP A 8 -6.91 7.76 20.18
C ASP A 8 -8.07 7.04 19.46
N LEU A 9 -8.00 6.97 18.12
CA LEU A 9 -8.96 6.16 17.34
C LEU A 9 -8.84 4.66 17.67
N ALA A 10 -7.63 4.15 17.82
CA ALA A 10 -7.40 2.74 18.15
C ALA A 10 -7.97 2.38 19.54
N LYS A 11 -7.76 3.21 20.57
CA LYS A 11 -8.35 3.06 21.92
C LYS A 11 -9.88 3.05 21.92
N ASN A 12 -10.48 3.65 20.91
CA ASN A 12 -11.95 3.67 20.74
C ASN A 12 -12.43 2.57 19.79
N ASN A 13 -11.61 1.57 19.46
CA ASN A 13 -11.92 0.46 18.54
C ASN A 13 -12.37 0.97 17.15
N LYS A 14 -11.73 2.01 16.61
CA LYS A 14 -12.07 2.59 15.30
C LYS A 14 -11.01 2.33 14.24
N VAL A 15 -10.00 1.53 14.53
CA VAL A 15 -8.86 1.26 13.66
C VAL A 15 -8.78 -0.23 13.34
N LEU A 16 -8.56 -0.56 12.07
CA LEU A 16 -8.04 -1.85 11.63
C LEU A 16 -6.65 -1.64 11.03
N TRP A 17 -5.80 -2.67 11.13
CA TRP A 17 -4.47 -2.64 10.56
C TRP A 17 -4.05 -4.06 10.16
N PRO A 18 -3.75 -4.34 8.88
CA PRO A 18 -3.27 -5.66 8.48
C PRO A 18 -1.87 -5.90 9.02
N LEU A 19 -1.77 -6.73 10.06
CA LEU A 19 -0.52 -7.05 10.77
C LEU A 19 -0.12 -8.52 10.66
N LYS A 20 -0.66 -9.28 9.70
CA LYS A 20 -0.08 -10.56 9.32
C LYS A 20 1.42 -10.36 9.04
N PRO A 21 2.34 -11.26 9.43
CA PRO A 21 3.79 -11.00 9.49
C PRO A 21 4.39 -10.25 8.29
N VAL A 22 4.09 -10.67 7.07
CA VAL A 22 4.56 -9.99 5.83
C VAL A 22 4.07 -8.55 5.68
N HIS A 23 2.91 -8.21 6.26
CA HIS A 23 2.35 -6.85 6.24
C HIS A 23 2.82 -6.03 7.44
N ALA A 24 3.08 -6.67 8.57
CA ALA A 24 3.68 -6.03 9.74
C ALA A 24 5.09 -5.51 9.42
N ILE A 25 5.94 -6.31 8.75
CA ILE A 25 7.27 -5.87 8.32
C ILE A 25 7.18 -4.74 7.27
N SER A 26 6.20 -4.79 6.36
CA SER A 26 5.97 -3.71 5.39
C SER A 26 5.58 -2.40 6.08
N SER A 27 4.75 -2.48 7.11
CA SER A 27 4.37 -1.33 7.94
C SER A 27 5.56 -0.80 8.74
N PHE A 28 6.38 -1.69 9.30
CA PHE A 28 7.62 -1.32 9.99
C PHE A 28 8.52 -0.47 9.07
N TYR A 29 8.79 -0.94 7.85
CA TYR A 29 9.62 -0.17 6.91
C TYR A 29 8.98 1.17 6.53
N SER A 30 7.68 1.20 6.32
CA SER A 30 6.97 2.42 5.97
C SER A 30 7.08 3.48 7.07
N ILE A 31 6.92 3.09 8.32
CA ILE A 31 7.08 3.99 9.48
C ILE A 31 8.54 4.39 9.65
N TYR A 32 9.45 3.42 9.65
CA TYR A 32 10.88 3.64 9.80
C TYR A 32 11.42 4.64 8.77
N ASN A 33 11.14 4.43 7.49
CA ASN A 33 11.57 5.31 6.42
C ASN A 33 10.93 6.71 6.50
N ASN A 34 9.72 6.82 7.06
CA ASN A 34 9.07 8.11 7.21
C ASN A 34 9.65 8.94 8.37
N ILE A 35 10.06 8.32 9.47
CA ILE A 35 10.68 9.02 10.61
C ILE A 35 12.16 9.28 10.39
N THR A 36 12.87 8.44 9.62
CA THR A 36 14.28 8.65 9.30
C THR A 36 14.45 9.58 8.11
N THR A 37 15.58 10.25 8.03
CA THR A 37 15.94 11.03 6.84
C THR A 37 16.72 10.21 5.82
N GLU A 38 17.16 9.05 6.21
CA GLU A 38 17.96 8.11 5.43
C GLU A 38 17.09 6.89 5.13
N LEU A 39 16.66 6.76 3.88
CA LEU A 39 16.13 5.51 3.35
C LEU A 39 17.22 4.46 3.58
N ILE A 40 16.89 3.29 4.11
CA ILE A 40 17.80 2.18 4.42
C ILE A 40 18.95 2.11 3.39
N PRO A 41 20.13 2.67 3.67
CA PRO A 41 21.08 2.94 2.60
C PRO A 41 22.26 1.99 2.59
N ASP A 42 22.51 1.27 3.67
CA ASP A 42 23.77 0.53 3.79
C ASP A 42 23.51 -0.98 3.87
N GLN A 43 24.17 -1.71 2.96
CA GLN A 43 24.19 -3.18 2.94
C GLN A 43 24.73 -3.82 4.23
N LYS A 44 25.32 -3.03 5.12
CA LYS A 44 25.90 -3.50 6.40
C LYS A 44 25.00 -3.30 7.60
N LYS A 45 24.04 -2.35 7.55
CA LYS A 45 23.08 -2.09 8.62
C LYS A 45 21.71 -1.94 8.02
N PHE A 46 20.84 -2.88 8.30
CA PHE A 46 19.50 -2.89 7.76
C PHE A 46 18.60 -1.78 8.37
N VAL A 47 18.79 -1.49 9.65
CA VAL A 47 18.13 -0.39 10.37
C VAL A 47 19.06 0.20 11.41
N ASP A 48 18.96 1.50 11.67
CA ASP A 48 19.52 2.10 12.87
C ASP A 48 18.75 1.62 14.11
N LYS A 49 19.48 1.26 15.17
CA LYS A 49 18.89 0.68 16.37
C LYS A 49 17.88 1.62 17.04
N ASN A 50 18.18 2.91 17.13
CA ASN A 50 17.33 3.85 17.85
C ASN A 50 16.00 4.07 17.11
N PHE A 51 16.08 4.38 15.83
CA PHE A 51 14.89 4.51 14.98
C PHE A 51 14.11 3.19 14.85
N GLY A 52 14.80 2.06 14.83
CA GLY A 52 14.15 0.75 14.84
C GLY A 52 13.34 0.51 16.10
N VAL A 53 13.91 0.81 17.28
CA VAL A 53 13.22 0.72 18.57
C VAL A 53 12.06 1.71 18.64
N GLU A 54 12.23 2.94 18.16
CA GLU A 54 11.16 3.94 18.08
C GLU A 54 10.01 3.43 17.23
N THR A 55 10.29 2.95 16.03
CA THR A 55 9.28 2.37 15.10
C THR A 55 8.50 1.23 15.76
N LEU A 56 9.20 0.28 16.38
CA LEU A 56 8.55 -0.85 17.07
C LEU A 56 7.71 -0.38 18.26
N THR A 57 8.16 0.64 18.98
CA THR A 57 7.43 1.23 20.11
C THR A 57 6.12 1.87 19.62
N MET A 58 6.19 2.61 18.52
CA MET A 58 5.02 3.21 17.90
C MET A 58 4.02 2.13 17.44
N MET A 59 4.49 1.11 16.72
CA MET A 59 3.63 0.00 16.25
C MET A 59 2.99 -0.73 17.42
N LYS A 60 3.77 -1.05 18.46
CA LYS A 60 3.29 -1.74 19.66
C LYS A 60 2.22 -0.94 20.40
N ALA A 61 2.37 0.38 20.49
CA ALA A 61 1.39 1.24 21.15
C ALA A 61 0.00 1.16 20.48
N VAL A 62 -0.03 1.13 19.15
CA VAL A 62 -1.29 1.02 18.39
C VAL A 62 -1.80 -0.42 18.38
N SER A 63 -0.94 -1.40 18.10
CA SER A 63 -1.36 -2.80 17.94
C SER A 63 -1.99 -3.41 19.18
N ARG A 64 -1.66 -2.93 20.38
CA ARG A 64 -2.26 -3.37 21.65
C ARG A 64 -3.73 -2.97 21.80
N GLU A 65 -4.14 -1.95 21.09
CA GLU A 65 -5.50 -1.41 21.13
C GLU A 65 -6.39 -1.98 20.01
N LEU A 66 -5.81 -2.81 19.12
CA LEU A 66 -6.56 -3.39 18.00
C LEU A 66 -7.24 -4.70 18.37
N ILE A 67 -8.28 -5.06 17.63
CA ILE A 67 -8.84 -6.41 17.71
C ILE A 67 -7.80 -7.45 17.28
N ILE A 68 -7.87 -8.63 17.90
CA ILE A 68 -6.86 -9.69 17.69
C ILE A 68 -6.77 -10.14 16.23
N ASP A 69 -7.87 -10.09 15.49
CA ASP A 69 -7.93 -10.48 14.07
C ASP A 69 -6.96 -9.69 13.19
N CYS A 70 -6.63 -8.46 13.57
CA CYS A 70 -5.63 -7.64 12.88
C CYS A 70 -4.27 -8.33 12.72
N LEU A 71 -3.90 -9.22 13.65
CA LEU A 71 -2.61 -9.95 13.61
C LEU A 71 -2.56 -11.04 12.52
N THR A 72 -3.70 -11.44 12.00
CA THR A 72 -3.82 -12.48 10.96
C THR A 72 -4.36 -11.95 9.64
N MET A 73 -4.95 -10.75 9.65
CA MET A 73 -5.51 -10.13 8.45
C MET A 73 -4.44 -9.68 7.47
N ASP A 74 -4.72 -9.90 6.20
CA ASP A 74 -4.06 -9.26 5.07
C ASP A 74 -4.83 -8.00 4.60
N PRO A 75 -4.27 -7.22 3.65
CA PRO A 75 -4.93 -6.01 3.15
C PRO A 75 -6.31 -6.24 2.54
N ILE A 76 -6.52 -7.38 1.87
CA ILE A 76 -7.82 -7.70 1.25
C ILE A 76 -8.84 -7.98 2.34
N GLN A 77 -8.52 -8.85 3.28
CA GLN A 77 -9.38 -9.18 4.42
C GLN A 77 -9.74 -7.93 5.24
N THR A 78 -8.76 -7.04 5.46
CA THR A 78 -8.99 -5.76 6.15
C THR A 78 -9.96 -4.86 5.37
N ALA A 79 -9.76 -4.72 4.05
CA ALA A 79 -10.64 -3.91 3.21
C ALA A 79 -12.06 -4.50 3.13
N GLU A 80 -12.21 -5.83 3.00
CA GLU A 80 -13.51 -6.50 3.05
C GLU A 80 -14.22 -6.20 4.37
N PHE A 81 -13.53 -6.36 5.50
CA PHE A 81 -14.11 -6.12 6.81
C PHE A 81 -14.55 -4.65 6.99
N MET A 82 -13.72 -3.68 6.58
CA MET A 82 -14.08 -2.26 6.62
C MET A 82 -15.25 -1.89 5.72
N THR A 83 -15.47 -2.64 4.64
CA THR A 83 -16.56 -2.36 3.68
C THR A 83 -17.87 -3.08 4.02
N GLU A 84 -17.87 -4.04 4.93
CA GLU A 84 -19.07 -4.73 5.41
C GLU A 84 -19.75 -3.98 6.56
N THR A 85 -18.95 -3.35 7.43
CA THR A 85 -19.42 -2.66 8.63
C THR A 85 -19.08 -1.18 8.58
N ASN A 86 -19.72 -0.36 9.39
CA ASN A 86 -19.39 1.05 9.60
C ASN A 86 -18.81 1.27 11.00
N ASP A 87 -18.13 0.27 11.55
CA ASP A 87 -17.61 0.31 12.92
C ASP A 87 -16.17 0.82 12.97
N PHE A 88 -15.41 0.59 11.89
CA PHE A 88 -14.02 0.99 11.76
C PHE A 88 -13.86 2.12 10.76
N PHE A 89 -13.11 3.15 11.13
CA PHE A 89 -13.02 4.40 10.36
C PHE A 89 -11.66 4.63 9.73
N TYR A 90 -10.61 3.94 10.18
CA TYR A 90 -9.27 4.21 9.72
C TYR A 90 -8.39 2.96 9.67
N CYS A 91 -7.53 2.91 8.66
CA CYS A 91 -6.44 1.96 8.55
C CYS A 91 -5.15 2.74 8.17
N PRO A 92 -4.10 2.72 9.02
CA PRO A 92 -2.94 3.61 8.82
C PRO A 92 -2.05 3.22 7.64
N TYR A 93 -1.83 1.92 7.44
CA TYR A 93 -1.01 1.38 6.37
C TYR A 93 -1.67 0.14 5.78
N ILE A 94 -2.02 0.23 4.52
CA ILE A 94 -2.65 -0.85 3.76
C ILE A 94 -2.25 -0.72 2.28
N TYR A 95 -2.01 -1.85 1.61
CA TYR A 95 -1.93 -1.83 0.15
C TYR A 95 -3.29 -1.49 -0.43
N GLY A 96 -3.34 -0.41 -1.22
CA GLY A 96 -4.58 0.10 -1.78
C GLY A 96 -5.06 -0.69 -2.99
N PHE A 97 -6.33 -1.05 -2.98
CA PHE A 97 -7.03 -1.65 -4.11
C PHE A 97 -8.17 -0.73 -4.54
N SER A 98 -8.04 -0.11 -5.71
CA SER A 98 -8.95 0.94 -6.19
C SER A 98 -10.41 0.50 -6.31
N ASN A 99 -10.66 -0.81 -6.44
CA ASN A 99 -12.01 -1.35 -6.52
C ASN A 99 -12.83 -1.06 -5.26
N TYR A 100 -12.22 -1.07 -4.05
CA TYR A 100 -12.93 -0.72 -2.82
C TYR A 100 -13.34 0.76 -2.73
N SER A 101 -12.79 1.61 -3.61
CA SER A 101 -13.19 3.00 -3.77
C SER A 101 -14.25 3.22 -4.84
N ARG A 102 -14.62 2.19 -5.62
CA ARG A 102 -15.67 2.27 -6.63
C ARG A 102 -17.05 2.15 -5.99
N LYS A 103 -17.98 2.97 -6.43
CA LYS A 103 -19.39 2.85 -6.03
C LYS A 103 -19.94 1.46 -6.42
N ASN A 104 -20.76 0.89 -5.55
CA ASN A 104 -21.43 -0.40 -5.72
C ASN A 104 -20.49 -1.62 -5.81
N PHE A 105 -19.20 -1.49 -5.53
CA PHE A 105 -18.31 -2.64 -5.43
C PHE A 105 -18.53 -3.41 -4.12
N ARG A 106 -18.73 -2.70 -3.03
CA ARG A 106 -19.11 -3.24 -1.71
C ARG A 106 -20.19 -2.37 -1.07
N LYS A 107 -20.67 -2.79 0.09
CA LYS A 107 -21.71 -2.08 0.86
C LYS A 107 -21.27 -0.67 1.25
N TYR A 108 -20.06 -0.52 1.77
CA TYR A 108 -19.45 0.77 2.07
C TYR A 108 -18.24 1.00 1.17
N THR A 109 -18.04 2.25 0.75
CA THR A 109 -16.93 2.64 -0.13
C THR A 109 -15.78 3.18 0.70
N LEU A 110 -14.57 2.68 0.48
CA LEU A 110 -13.37 3.20 1.14
C LEU A 110 -12.87 4.47 0.46
N LYS A 111 -12.35 5.37 1.27
CA LYS A 111 -11.58 6.54 0.84
C LYS A 111 -10.11 6.31 1.15
N TYR A 112 -9.29 6.17 0.12
CA TYR A 112 -7.84 6.12 0.28
C TYR A 112 -7.25 7.52 0.22
N ILE A 113 -6.25 7.77 1.06
CA ILE A 113 -5.54 9.04 1.15
C ILE A 113 -4.05 8.78 1.35
N ASP A 114 -3.23 9.79 1.16
CA ASP A 114 -1.81 9.72 1.51
C ASP A 114 -1.60 9.27 2.96
N VAL A 115 -0.53 8.49 3.20
CA VAL A 115 -0.18 8.01 4.54
C VAL A 115 0.18 9.16 5.50
N ILE A 116 0.18 8.85 6.78
CA ILE A 116 0.56 9.80 7.84
C ILE A 116 1.97 10.34 7.59
N ASN A 117 2.11 11.66 7.64
CA ASN A 117 3.40 12.34 7.60
C ASN A 117 3.94 12.48 9.03
N LEU A 118 4.94 11.69 9.39
CA LEU A 118 5.52 11.66 10.74
C LEU A 118 6.71 12.62 10.88
N SER A 119 7.48 12.80 9.80
CA SER A 119 8.71 13.60 9.81
C SER A 119 8.56 15.05 9.37
N GLY A 120 7.37 15.45 8.92
CA GLY A 120 7.17 16.76 8.25
C GLY A 120 7.61 16.77 6.78
N LYS A 121 8.15 15.68 6.24
CA LYS A 121 8.67 15.58 4.86
C LYS A 121 7.66 15.04 3.84
N GLY A 122 6.42 14.89 4.24
CA GLY A 122 5.37 14.31 3.42
C GLY A 122 5.18 12.80 3.63
N PRO A 123 4.33 12.15 2.83
CA PRO A 123 3.98 10.74 2.96
C PRO A 123 5.05 9.83 2.33
N ALA A 124 6.32 10.02 2.69
CA ALA A 124 7.46 9.33 2.09
C ALA A 124 7.76 7.98 2.74
N GLY A 125 8.46 7.12 2.02
CA GLY A 125 9.10 5.92 2.55
C GLY A 125 8.20 4.70 2.68
N THR A 126 6.95 4.74 2.21
CA THR A 126 6.07 3.57 2.21
C THR A 126 6.65 2.45 1.33
N HIS A 127 6.42 1.22 1.75
CA HIS A 127 6.81 0.05 0.99
C HIS A 127 6.03 -0.03 -0.32
N LEU A 128 6.73 0.12 -1.46
CA LEU A 128 6.11 0.04 -2.78
C LEU A 128 5.61 -1.37 -3.06
N GLY A 129 4.31 -1.49 -3.33
CA GLY A 129 3.69 -2.66 -3.91
C GLY A 129 3.46 -2.48 -5.41
N GLY A 130 3.29 -3.58 -6.12
CA GLY A 130 2.98 -3.50 -7.54
C GLY A 130 2.90 -4.89 -8.17
N THR A 131 2.38 -4.91 -9.39
CA THR A 131 2.27 -6.10 -10.22
C THR A 131 2.88 -5.81 -11.59
N GLY A 132 3.56 -6.77 -12.15
CA GLY A 132 4.14 -6.69 -13.49
C GLY A 132 3.61 -7.79 -14.39
N ILE A 133 3.72 -7.59 -15.69
CA ILE A 133 3.52 -8.63 -16.70
C ILE A 133 4.88 -9.19 -17.13
N ALA A 134 4.98 -10.50 -17.25
CA ALA A 134 6.19 -11.17 -17.70
C ALA A 134 5.89 -12.11 -18.87
N VAL A 135 6.83 -12.19 -19.81
CA VAL A 135 6.77 -13.11 -20.93
C VAL A 135 7.70 -14.30 -20.66
N SER A 136 7.14 -15.51 -20.72
CA SER A 136 7.91 -16.73 -20.50
C SER A 136 9.02 -16.91 -21.57
N ASN A 137 10.22 -17.22 -21.11
CA ASN A 137 11.35 -17.48 -22.02
C ASN A 137 11.14 -18.70 -22.91
N VAL A 138 10.27 -19.63 -22.55
CA VAL A 138 9.93 -20.82 -23.34
C VAL A 138 8.70 -20.65 -24.23
N SER A 139 8.12 -19.45 -24.27
CA SER A 139 7.00 -19.13 -25.17
C SER A 139 7.43 -19.33 -26.63
N LYS A 140 6.57 -19.96 -27.43
CA LYS A 140 6.74 -20.09 -28.88
C LYS A 140 6.32 -18.83 -29.65
N ASN A 141 5.59 -17.91 -29.01
CA ASN A 141 5.06 -16.68 -29.59
C ASN A 141 5.57 -15.46 -28.82
N LYS A 142 6.89 -15.35 -28.62
CA LYS A 142 7.49 -14.29 -27.78
C LYS A 142 7.19 -12.89 -28.29
N ASP A 143 7.31 -12.67 -29.59
CA ASP A 143 7.13 -11.33 -30.19
C ASP A 143 5.70 -10.83 -29.96
N LEU A 144 4.71 -11.68 -30.22
CA LEU A 144 3.31 -11.34 -29.96
C LEU A 144 3.02 -11.12 -28.46
N ALA A 145 3.64 -11.94 -27.60
CA ALA A 145 3.47 -11.79 -26.13
C ALA A 145 4.12 -10.50 -25.61
N ILE A 146 5.24 -10.09 -26.19
CA ILE A 146 5.90 -8.82 -25.88
C ILE A 146 5.05 -7.65 -26.37
N GLU A 147 4.55 -7.69 -27.59
CA GLU A 147 3.65 -6.68 -28.15
C GLU A 147 2.40 -6.52 -27.25
N TYR A 148 1.79 -7.63 -26.84
CA TYR A 148 0.66 -7.61 -25.90
C TYR A 148 1.04 -6.99 -24.55
N ALA A 149 2.22 -7.31 -24.02
CA ALA A 149 2.67 -6.74 -22.74
C ALA A 149 2.85 -5.22 -22.81
N PHE A 150 3.39 -4.70 -23.92
CA PHE A 150 3.49 -3.25 -24.14
C PHE A 150 2.11 -2.62 -24.35
N TRP A 151 1.24 -3.26 -25.13
CA TRP A 151 -0.11 -2.75 -25.34
C TRP A 151 -0.91 -2.65 -24.04
N ILE A 152 -0.91 -3.70 -23.20
CA ILE A 152 -1.65 -3.69 -21.93
C ILE A 152 -1.10 -2.63 -20.94
N ALA A 153 0.18 -2.29 -21.03
CA ALA A 153 0.81 -1.24 -20.23
C ALA A 153 0.66 0.18 -20.82
N SER A 154 0.13 0.29 -22.05
CA SER A 154 -0.05 1.58 -22.72
C SER A 154 -1.08 2.46 -22.03
N ALA A 155 -0.94 3.78 -22.18
CA ALA A 155 -1.91 4.74 -21.64
C ALA A 155 -3.33 4.50 -22.19
N GLU A 156 -3.45 4.14 -23.46
CA GLU A 156 -4.72 3.86 -24.12
C GLU A 156 -5.44 2.69 -23.43
N CYS A 157 -4.80 1.53 -23.33
CA CYS A 157 -5.38 0.35 -22.71
C CYS A 157 -5.67 0.57 -21.22
N GLN A 158 -4.73 1.18 -20.49
CA GLN A 158 -4.85 1.41 -19.04
C GLN A 158 -5.99 2.38 -18.68
N LYS A 159 -6.29 3.37 -19.53
CA LYS A 159 -7.40 4.31 -19.34
C LYS A 159 -8.75 3.77 -19.76
N SER A 160 -8.79 2.73 -20.57
CA SER A 160 -10.02 2.18 -21.16
C SER A 160 -10.26 0.75 -20.70
N LEU A 161 -9.98 -0.21 -21.57
CA LEU A 161 -10.31 -1.62 -21.38
C LEU A 161 -9.80 -2.20 -20.05
N PHE A 162 -8.54 -1.89 -19.68
CA PHE A 162 -7.96 -2.41 -18.44
C PHE A 162 -8.72 -1.90 -17.20
N TYR A 163 -8.97 -0.59 -17.13
CA TYR A 163 -9.72 0.03 -16.04
C TYR A 163 -11.19 -0.41 -16.03
N GLU A 164 -11.85 -0.44 -17.19
CA GLU A 164 -13.26 -0.83 -17.33
C GLU A 164 -13.50 -2.30 -16.97
N SER A 165 -12.51 -3.16 -17.20
CA SER A 165 -12.49 -4.56 -16.77
C SER A 165 -12.19 -4.76 -15.27
N GLY A 166 -12.12 -3.70 -14.47
CA GLY A 166 -11.86 -3.77 -13.04
C GLY A 166 -10.38 -3.74 -12.66
N GLY A 167 -9.47 -3.54 -13.62
CA GLY A 167 -8.04 -3.41 -13.37
C GLY A 167 -7.70 -2.11 -12.63
N GLN A 168 -6.61 -2.14 -11.87
CA GLN A 168 -6.02 -0.96 -11.25
C GLN A 168 -4.87 -0.46 -12.12
N PRO A 169 -5.03 0.68 -12.85
CA PRO A 169 -4.00 1.17 -13.74
C PRO A 169 -2.67 1.44 -13.05
N GLY A 170 -1.57 1.04 -13.71
CA GLY A 170 -0.21 1.41 -13.32
C GLY A 170 0.36 2.58 -14.12
N ASN A 171 -0.32 3.00 -15.20
CA ASN A 171 0.14 4.08 -16.06
C ASN A 171 -0.25 5.46 -15.48
N SER A 172 0.70 6.38 -15.40
CA SER A 172 0.51 7.71 -14.79
C SER A 172 -0.57 8.54 -15.49
N VAL A 173 -0.76 8.38 -16.80
CA VAL A 173 -1.82 9.08 -17.55
C VAL A 173 -3.21 8.66 -17.08
N ALA A 174 -3.39 7.38 -16.72
CA ALA A 174 -4.64 6.90 -16.14
C ALA A 174 -4.86 7.43 -14.70
N TRP A 175 -3.78 7.66 -13.95
CA TRP A 175 -3.84 8.22 -12.59
C TRP A 175 -4.33 9.68 -12.57
N GLU A 176 -4.10 10.41 -13.64
CA GLU A 176 -4.51 11.81 -13.78
C GLU A 176 -5.89 11.97 -14.44
N ASP A 177 -6.46 10.89 -14.97
CA ASP A 177 -7.74 10.92 -15.67
C ASP A 177 -8.90 11.28 -14.74
N ASP A 178 -9.70 12.29 -15.17
CA ASP A 178 -10.83 12.82 -14.37
C ASP A 178 -11.96 11.80 -14.17
N LYS A 179 -12.28 11.03 -15.21
CA LYS A 179 -13.34 10.00 -15.15
C LYS A 179 -12.95 8.92 -14.14
N ILE A 180 -11.73 8.40 -14.28
CA ILE A 180 -11.19 7.35 -13.40
C ILE A 180 -11.20 7.82 -11.94
N ASN A 181 -10.69 9.02 -11.67
CA ASN A 181 -10.67 9.57 -10.32
C ASN A 181 -12.06 9.82 -9.74
N LYS A 182 -12.99 10.34 -10.54
CA LYS A 182 -14.39 10.52 -10.12
C LYS A 182 -15.07 9.21 -9.75
N GLU A 183 -14.83 8.15 -10.51
CA GLU A 183 -15.43 6.82 -10.30
C GLU A 183 -14.79 6.06 -9.13
N THR A 184 -13.55 6.39 -8.76
CA THR A 184 -12.78 5.75 -7.67
C THR A 184 -12.61 6.64 -6.44
N ASN A 185 -13.49 7.62 -6.22
CA ASN A 185 -13.45 8.49 -5.05
C ASN A 185 -12.08 9.19 -4.87
N ASN A 186 -11.46 9.59 -5.99
CA ASN A 186 -10.11 10.16 -6.09
C ASN A 186 -8.98 9.24 -5.57
N PHE A 187 -9.14 7.93 -5.61
CA PHE A 187 -8.14 6.98 -5.16
C PHE A 187 -6.74 7.33 -5.68
N PHE A 188 -6.60 7.51 -6.98
CA PHE A 188 -5.30 7.72 -7.62
C PHE A 188 -4.68 9.07 -7.27
N ARG A 189 -5.44 10.15 -7.29
CA ARG A 189 -4.95 11.50 -6.95
C ARG A 189 -4.57 11.64 -5.49
N ASP A 190 -5.41 11.10 -4.60
CA ASP A 190 -5.25 11.28 -3.16
C ASP A 190 -4.18 10.35 -2.54
N THR A 191 -3.64 9.39 -3.33
CA THR A 191 -2.53 8.53 -2.94
C THR A 191 -1.27 8.74 -3.78
N ARG A 192 -1.30 9.68 -4.74
CA ARG A 192 -0.20 9.90 -5.69
C ARG A 192 1.12 10.23 -5.01
N LYS A 193 1.12 11.11 -4.02
CA LYS A 193 2.33 11.50 -3.31
C LYS A 193 2.94 10.34 -2.54
N THR A 194 2.12 9.52 -1.94
CA THR A 194 2.57 8.28 -1.26
C THR A 194 3.28 7.36 -2.25
N LEU A 195 2.72 7.17 -3.46
CA LEU A 195 3.34 6.35 -4.49
C LEU A 195 4.66 6.95 -5.00
N ASP A 196 4.67 8.24 -5.33
CA ASP A 196 5.85 8.92 -5.90
C ASP A 196 7.03 8.97 -4.92
N LEU A 197 6.75 8.97 -3.61
CA LEU A 197 7.74 8.98 -2.53
C LEU A 197 7.95 7.61 -1.88
N ALA A 198 7.44 6.55 -2.50
CA ALA A 198 7.54 5.19 -1.97
C ALA A 198 8.97 4.64 -2.05
N TRP A 199 9.27 3.75 -1.12
CA TRP A 199 10.54 3.05 -1.05
C TRP A 199 10.42 1.65 -1.68
N VAL A 200 11.43 1.28 -2.45
CA VAL A 200 11.52 -0.05 -3.07
C VAL A 200 12.39 -0.95 -2.20
N ARG A 201 11.84 -2.07 -1.76
CA ARG A 201 12.57 -3.07 -0.97
C ARG A 201 13.78 -3.61 -1.72
N PRO A 202 14.82 -4.11 -1.00
CA PRO A 202 15.99 -4.73 -1.61
C PRO A 202 15.64 -5.88 -2.56
N ARG A 203 16.42 -6.02 -3.63
CA ARG A 203 16.21 -7.03 -4.68
C ARG A 203 17.37 -8.01 -4.80
N HIS A 204 18.24 -8.09 -3.79
CA HIS A 204 19.36 -9.03 -3.78
C HIS A 204 18.93 -10.44 -3.36
N ASN A 205 19.73 -11.43 -3.69
CA ASN A 205 19.53 -12.80 -3.24
C ASN A 205 19.53 -12.87 -1.69
N GLY A 206 18.60 -13.62 -1.12
CA GLY A 206 18.45 -13.78 0.31
C GLY A 206 17.45 -12.82 0.96
N TYR A 207 17.03 -11.72 0.30
CA TYR A 207 16.05 -10.80 0.89
C TYR A 207 14.72 -11.48 1.22
N MET A 208 14.20 -12.33 0.33
CA MET A 208 12.94 -13.04 0.59
C MET A 208 13.05 -13.96 1.80
N LYS A 209 14.15 -14.71 1.91
CA LYS A 209 14.42 -15.55 3.08
C LYS A 209 14.47 -14.73 4.37
N PHE A 210 15.16 -13.60 4.35
CA PHE A 210 15.22 -12.67 5.48
C PHE A 210 13.83 -12.10 5.85
N GLN A 211 12.99 -11.81 4.87
CA GLN A 211 11.64 -11.29 5.10
C GLN A 211 10.72 -12.34 5.74
N ASP A 212 10.92 -13.63 5.42
CA ASP A 212 10.08 -14.74 5.84
C ASP A 212 10.50 -15.31 7.21
N GLU A 213 11.74 -15.06 7.65
CA GLU A 213 12.28 -15.42 8.99
C GLU A 213 11.94 -14.38 10.06
#